data_1a1cab1b5d4702e6bf7619d354266363
#
_entry.id   1a1cab1b5d4702e6bf7619d354266363
#
_cell.length_a   1.000
_cell.length_b   1.000
_cell.length_c   1.000
_cell.angle_alpha   90.00
_cell.angle_beta   90.00
_cell.angle_gamma   90.00
#
_symmetry.space_group_name_H-M   'P 1'
#
loop_
_entity.id
_entity.type
_entity.pdbx_description
1 polymer ?
#
loop_
_entity_poly.entity_id
_entity_poly.type
_entity_poly.pdbx_seq_one_letter_code
_entity_poly.pdbx_strand_id
1 'polypeptide(L)'
;MSEPQPEQPTDATQPLEGLAEITQLQAELDEARLQAAQQRDLALRAVAELENIRKRAARDVEQAHRFALEKFVQELLPVVDSLELAAASAGKADAAALAAGQEATLKLLQKALEKFSIVRVDPAGEAFDPQRHEAMAMQDSATAEPDSVLQVVQPGYELNGRLLRPARVIVARSPE
;
A
#
# COMPACT_ATOMS: atom_id res chain seq x y z
N MET A 1 -49.50 88.38 -32.24
CA MET A 1 -49.31 88.22 -30.81
C MET A 1 -49.15 86.69 -30.57
N SER A 2 -47.91 86.24 -30.49
CA SER A 2 -47.59 84.83 -30.17
C SER A 2 -46.98 84.86 -28.78
N GLU A 3 -47.61 84.16 -27.87
CA GLU A 3 -47.15 83.96 -26.49
C GLU A 3 -45.92 83.03 -26.48
N PRO A 4 -44.91 83.31 -25.65
CA PRO A 4 -43.78 82.42 -25.47
C PRO A 4 -44.20 81.27 -24.57
N GLN A 5 -43.92 80.01 -24.98
CA GLN A 5 -44.06 78.85 -24.14
C GLN A 5 -43.01 78.86 -23.01
N PRO A 6 -43.33 78.49 -21.81
CA PRO A 6 -42.35 78.40 -20.73
C PRO A 6 -41.39 77.19 -20.94
N GLU A 7 -40.11 77.57 -20.96
CA GLU A 7 -39.02 76.51 -20.91
C GLU A 7 -39.13 75.65 -19.65
N GLN A 8 -39.23 74.38 -19.84
CA GLN A 8 -39.18 73.38 -18.72
C GLN A 8 -37.78 73.47 -18.10
N PRO A 9 -37.69 73.47 -16.75
CA PRO A 9 -36.39 73.44 -16.09
C PRO A 9 -35.72 72.11 -16.38
N THR A 10 -34.61 72.07 -17.07
CA THR A 10 -33.70 70.91 -17.21
C THR A 10 -33.22 70.57 -15.82
N ASP A 11 -33.59 69.38 -15.37
CA ASP A 11 -33.25 68.84 -14.08
C ASP A 11 -31.72 68.64 -13.94
N ALA A 12 -31.07 69.61 -13.30
CA ALA A 12 -29.63 69.63 -13.04
C ALA A 12 -29.17 68.57 -12.01
N THR A 13 -30.10 67.82 -11.50
CA THR A 13 -29.83 66.78 -10.49
C THR A 13 -29.33 65.45 -11.09
N GLN A 14 -29.71 65.14 -12.34
CA GLN A 14 -29.30 63.88 -13.01
C GLN A 14 -27.78 63.72 -13.24
N PRO A 15 -27.00 64.79 -13.58
CA PRO A 15 -25.53 64.64 -13.74
C PRO A 15 -24.80 64.32 -12.44
N LEU A 16 -25.30 64.75 -11.30
CA LEU A 16 -24.66 64.55 -9.98
C LEU A 16 -24.91 63.15 -9.45
N GLU A 17 -26.07 62.57 -9.69
CA GLU A 17 -26.40 61.18 -9.32
C GLU A 17 -25.55 60.21 -10.13
N GLY A 18 -25.37 60.42 -11.43
CA GLY A 18 -24.52 59.60 -12.28
C GLY A 18 -23.03 59.63 -11.88
N LEU A 19 -22.53 60.78 -11.41
CA LEU A 19 -21.16 60.88 -10.89
C LEU A 19 -20.97 60.11 -9.56
N ALA A 20 -21.96 60.15 -8.68
CA ALA A 20 -21.93 59.40 -7.43
C ALA A 20 -21.94 57.87 -7.69
N GLU A 21 -22.78 57.42 -8.62
CA GLU A 21 -22.86 56.02 -9.04
C GLU A 21 -21.55 55.51 -9.65
N ILE A 22 -20.92 56.31 -10.54
CA ILE A 22 -19.59 55.98 -11.11
C ILE A 22 -18.55 55.87 -10.02
N THR A 23 -18.54 56.75 -9.02
CA THR A 23 -17.57 56.72 -7.92
C THR A 23 -17.77 55.45 -7.05
N GLN A 24 -19.01 55.08 -6.81
CA GLN A 24 -19.33 53.85 -6.05
C GLN A 24 -18.89 52.60 -6.81
N LEU A 25 -19.22 52.52 -8.12
CA LEU A 25 -18.80 51.38 -8.95
C LEU A 25 -17.27 51.28 -9.07
N GLN A 26 -16.55 52.40 -9.09
CA GLN A 26 -15.09 52.43 -9.07
C GLN A 26 -14.56 51.85 -7.74
N ALA A 27 -15.12 52.21 -6.60
CA ALA A 27 -14.73 51.71 -5.31
C ALA A 27 -15.00 50.19 -5.20
N GLU A 28 -16.17 49.72 -5.65
CA GLU A 28 -16.50 48.28 -5.68
C GLU A 28 -15.56 47.49 -6.60
N LEU A 29 -15.21 48.08 -7.77
CA LEU A 29 -14.25 47.47 -8.69
C LEU A 29 -12.87 47.34 -8.08
N ASP A 30 -12.38 48.37 -7.39
CA ASP A 30 -11.06 48.35 -6.74
C ASP A 30 -11.02 47.39 -5.57
N GLU A 31 -12.11 47.30 -4.79
CA GLU A 31 -12.24 46.27 -3.74
C GLU A 31 -12.25 44.84 -4.33
N ALA A 32 -13.03 44.61 -5.38
CA ALA A 32 -13.07 43.33 -6.07
C ALA A 32 -11.70 42.92 -6.65
N ARG A 33 -10.97 43.91 -7.21
CA ARG A 33 -9.58 43.67 -7.70
C ARG A 33 -8.63 43.30 -6.56
N LEU A 34 -8.72 43.97 -5.42
CA LEU A 34 -7.91 43.66 -4.24
C LEU A 34 -8.20 42.25 -3.73
N GLN A 35 -9.47 41.88 -3.61
CA GLN A 35 -9.89 40.55 -3.21
C GLN A 35 -9.40 39.50 -4.20
N ALA A 36 -9.54 39.74 -5.50
CA ALA A 36 -9.04 38.82 -6.52
C ALA A 36 -7.52 38.64 -6.47
N ALA A 37 -6.77 39.71 -6.21
CA ALA A 37 -5.32 39.62 -6.02
C ALA A 37 -4.93 38.78 -4.79
N GLN A 38 -5.61 39.00 -3.68
CA GLN A 38 -5.40 38.21 -2.45
C GLN A 38 -5.72 36.70 -2.66
N GLN A 39 -6.84 36.41 -3.31
CA GLN A 39 -7.22 35.03 -3.62
C GLN A 39 -6.22 34.37 -4.57
N ARG A 40 -5.73 35.13 -5.56
CA ARG A 40 -4.68 34.64 -6.46
C ARG A 40 -3.39 34.30 -5.72
N ASP A 41 -2.96 35.15 -4.80
CA ASP A 41 -1.76 34.92 -4.01
C ASP A 41 -1.91 33.67 -3.10
N LEU A 42 -3.06 33.50 -2.46
CA LEU A 42 -3.37 32.31 -1.67
C LEU A 42 -3.34 31.05 -2.54
N ALA A 43 -3.97 31.10 -3.72
CA ALA A 43 -3.98 29.99 -4.65
C ALA A 43 -2.56 29.62 -5.13
N LEU A 44 -1.72 30.62 -5.44
CA LEU A 44 -0.32 30.38 -5.85
C LEU A 44 0.50 29.73 -4.73
N ARG A 45 0.33 30.20 -3.48
CA ARG A 45 0.98 29.58 -2.32
C ARG A 45 0.51 28.12 -2.12
N ALA A 46 -0.80 27.87 -2.19
CA ALA A 46 -1.35 26.52 -2.06
C ALA A 46 -0.83 25.57 -3.16
N VAL A 47 -0.71 26.05 -4.39
CA VAL A 47 -0.12 25.27 -5.50
C VAL A 47 1.35 24.93 -5.22
N ALA A 48 2.14 25.93 -4.76
CA ALA A 48 3.54 25.71 -4.42
C ALA A 48 3.71 24.70 -3.25
N GLU A 49 2.85 24.79 -2.24
CA GLU A 49 2.84 23.81 -1.12
C GLU A 49 2.47 22.41 -1.59
N LEU A 50 1.46 22.27 -2.46
CA LEU A 50 1.08 20.98 -3.06
C LEU A 50 2.22 20.38 -3.87
N GLU A 51 2.94 21.15 -4.65
CA GLU A 51 4.10 20.66 -5.39
C GLU A 51 5.22 20.19 -4.45
N ASN A 52 5.48 20.92 -3.37
CA ASN A 52 6.46 20.53 -2.36
C ASN A 52 6.07 19.23 -1.65
N ILE A 53 4.79 19.08 -1.26
CA ILE A 53 4.26 17.86 -0.66
C ILE A 53 4.39 16.69 -1.63
N ARG A 54 4.01 16.86 -2.92
CA ARG A 54 4.14 15.82 -3.94
C ARG A 54 5.58 15.36 -4.13
N LYS A 55 6.52 16.32 -4.21
CA LYS A 55 7.96 16.02 -4.33
C LYS A 55 8.49 15.28 -3.11
N ARG A 56 8.06 15.66 -1.91
CA ARG A 56 8.43 14.96 -0.66
C ARG A 56 7.86 13.54 -0.66
N ALA A 57 6.55 13.38 -0.88
CA ALA A 57 5.90 12.09 -0.92
C ALA A 57 6.53 11.14 -1.95
N ALA A 58 6.88 11.64 -3.13
CA ALA A 58 7.58 10.83 -4.14
C ALA A 58 8.94 10.32 -3.64
N ARG A 59 9.73 11.16 -2.96
CA ARG A 59 11.01 10.75 -2.35
C ARG A 59 10.82 9.75 -1.22
N ASP A 60 9.81 9.96 -0.38
CA ASP A 60 9.52 9.07 0.75
C ASP A 60 9.09 7.69 0.25
N VAL A 61 8.27 7.62 -0.81
CA VAL A 61 7.88 6.37 -1.47
C VAL A 61 9.11 5.69 -2.09
N GLU A 62 9.96 6.43 -2.80
CA GLU A 62 11.20 5.89 -3.38
C GLU A 62 12.12 5.31 -2.30
N GLN A 63 12.32 6.04 -1.19
CA GLN A 63 13.11 5.56 -0.07
C GLN A 63 12.48 4.33 0.59
N ALA A 64 11.16 4.33 0.81
CA ALA A 64 10.44 3.19 1.37
C ALA A 64 10.63 1.94 0.49
N HIS A 65 10.52 2.08 -0.83
CA HIS A 65 10.79 0.97 -1.77
C HIS A 65 12.25 0.51 -1.74
N ARG A 66 13.20 1.44 -1.75
CA ARG A 66 14.63 1.14 -1.77
C ARG A 66 15.08 0.37 -0.53
N PHE A 67 14.52 0.69 0.63
CA PHE A 67 14.89 0.09 1.91
C PHE A 67 13.82 -0.86 2.49
N ALA A 68 12.79 -1.20 1.70
CA ALA A 68 11.70 -2.07 2.13
C ALA A 68 12.18 -3.42 2.70
N LEU A 69 13.24 -3.97 2.15
CA LEU A 69 13.78 -5.27 2.51
C LEU A 69 14.87 -5.22 3.60
N GLU A 70 15.29 -4.04 4.04
CA GLU A 70 16.42 -3.91 4.97
C GLU A 70 16.22 -4.71 6.24
N LYS A 71 15.07 -4.52 6.92
CA LYS A 71 14.74 -5.25 8.14
C LYS A 71 14.61 -6.76 7.91
N PHE A 72 14.04 -7.16 6.78
CA PHE A 72 13.92 -8.58 6.41
C PHE A 72 15.29 -9.22 6.20
N VAL A 73 16.17 -8.55 5.48
CA VAL A 73 17.54 -9.03 5.25
C VAL A 73 18.31 -9.13 6.58
N GLN A 74 18.20 -8.14 7.47
CA GLN A 74 18.81 -8.18 8.79
C GLN A 74 18.41 -9.42 9.61
N GLU A 75 17.14 -9.84 9.55
CA GLU A 75 16.67 -11.07 10.23
C GLU A 75 17.12 -12.35 9.52
N LEU A 76 17.47 -12.29 8.23
CA LEU A 76 18.00 -13.44 7.50
C LEU A 76 19.50 -13.64 7.70
N LEU A 77 20.28 -12.60 8.01
CA LEU A 77 21.72 -12.72 8.18
C LEU A 77 22.14 -13.80 9.19
N PRO A 78 21.50 -13.93 10.37
CA PRO A 78 21.85 -15.01 11.30
C PRO A 78 21.59 -16.43 10.76
N VAL A 79 20.64 -16.57 9.82
CA VAL A 79 20.41 -17.85 9.13
C VAL A 79 21.56 -18.17 8.18
N VAL A 80 22.02 -17.15 7.45
CA VAL A 80 23.19 -17.28 6.56
C VAL A 80 24.42 -17.66 7.37
N ASP A 81 24.69 -16.95 8.47
CA ASP A 81 25.82 -17.22 9.37
C ASP A 81 25.79 -18.68 9.89
N SER A 82 24.60 -19.17 10.28
CA SER A 82 24.42 -20.55 10.73
C SER A 82 24.70 -21.57 9.62
N LEU A 83 24.29 -21.29 8.39
CA LEU A 83 24.55 -22.14 7.23
C LEU A 83 26.03 -22.15 6.86
N GLU A 84 26.71 -21.01 6.92
CA GLU A 84 28.14 -20.91 6.69
C GLU A 84 28.95 -21.71 7.73
N LEU A 85 28.56 -21.62 9.01
CA LEU A 85 29.15 -22.40 10.08
C LEU A 85 28.95 -23.91 9.85
N ALA A 86 27.73 -24.33 9.46
CA ALA A 86 27.41 -25.72 9.14
C ALA A 86 28.26 -26.22 7.96
N ALA A 87 28.41 -25.42 6.90
CA ALA A 87 29.22 -25.74 5.76
C ALA A 87 30.72 -25.87 6.12
N ALA A 88 31.23 -24.98 6.96
CA ALA A 88 32.62 -25.06 7.44
C ALA A 88 32.88 -26.28 8.35
N SER A 89 31.86 -26.81 9.00
CA SER A 89 31.92 -28.00 9.86
C SER A 89 31.67 -29.30 9.09
N ALA A 90 31.29 -29.22 7.82
CA ALA A 90 31.02 -30.39 6.98
C ALA A 90 32.28 -31.28 6.89
N GLY A 91 32.09 -32.57 7.21
CA GLY A 91 33.19 -33.55 7.25
C GLY A 91 33.93 -33.63 8.59
N LYS A 92 33.65 -32.75 9.56
CA LYS A 92 34.24 -32.83 10.92
C LYS A 92 33.21 -33.18 12.00
N ALA A 93 31.95 -32.81 11.78
CA ALA A 93 30.84 -33.08 12.69
C ALA A 93 30.26 -34.48 12.41
N ASP A 94 29.73 -35.13 13.47
CA ASP A 94 28.94 -36.36 13.30
C ASP A 94 27.58 -36.06 12.68
N ALA A 95 26.90 -37.08 12.17
CA ALA A 95 25.59 -36.94 11.52
C ALA A 95 24.50 -36.36 12.44
N ALA A 96 24.55 -36.72 13.74
CA ALA A 96 23.56 -36.23 14.72
C ALA A 96 23.73 -34.75 15.01
N ALA A 97 24.97 -34.27 15.19
CA ALA A 97 25.27 -32.85 15.37
C ALA A 97 24.88 -32.03 14.13
N LEU A 98 25.12 -32.56 12.92
CA LEU A 98 24.75 -31.92 11.68
C LEU A 98 23.23 -31.79 11.55
N ALA A 99 22.47 -32.84 11.86
CA ALA A 99 21.01 -32.83 11.84
C ALA A 99 20.44 -31.84 12.85
N ALA A 100 20.97 -31.80 14.08
CA ALA A 100 20.55 -30.81 15.09
C ALA A 100 20.84 -29.36 14.65
N GLY A 101 21.97 -29.11 14.02
CA GLY A 101 22.33 -27.81 13.45
C GLY A 101 21.38 -27.37 12.33
N GLN A 102 21.00 -28.29 11.45
CA GLN A 102 20.03 -28.03 10.37
C GLN A 102 18.64 -27.69 10.92
N GLU A 103 18.18 -28.47 11.93
CA GLU A 103 16.89 -28.21 12.58
C GLU A 103 16.87 -26.85 13.29
N ALA A 104 17.93 -26.50 14.01
CA ALA A 104 18.07 -25.19 14.65
C ALA A 104 18.04 -24.04 13.61
N THR A 105 18.75 -24.21 12.49
CA THR A 105 18.76 -23.22 11.40
C THR A 105 17.39 -23.08 10.75
N LEU A 106 16.67 -24.19 10.53
CA LEU A 106 15.31 -24.17 10.00
C LEU A 106 14.35 -23.42 10.94
N LYS A 107 14.42 -23.67 12.26
CA LYS A 107 13.63 -22.95 13.27
C LYS A 107 13.95 -21.44 13.27
N LEU A 108 15.22 -21.07 13.11
CA LEU A 108 15.66 -19.69 13.02
C LEU A 108 15.05 -19.01 11.79
N LEU A 109 15.10 -19.66 10.63
CA LEU A 109 14.47 -19.17 9.40
C LEU A 109 12.96 -19.00 9.56
N GLN A 110 12.27 -20.00 10.13
CA GLN A 110 10.82 -19.93 10.36
C GLN A 110 10.45 -18.72 11.24
N LYS A 111 11.18 -18.50 12.34
CA LYS A 111 10.97 -17.33 13.20
C LYS A 111 11.21 -16.00 12.46
N ALA A 112 12.24 -15.95 11.61
CA ALA A 112 12.49 -14.76 10.79
C ALA A 112 11.34 -14.49 9.83
N LEU A 113 10.78 -15.51 9.18
CA LEU A 113 9.63 -15.38 8.29
C LEU A 113 8.37 -14.91 9.03
N GLU A 114 8.08 -15.49 10.20
CA GLU A 114 6.93 -15.15 11.05
C GLU A 114 6.92 -13.66 11.45
N LYS A 115 8.08 -13.08 11.78
CA LYS A 115 8.21 -11.65 12.11
C LYS A 115 7.72 -10.72 11.00
N PHE A 116 7.77 -11.18 9.76
CA PHE A 116 7.31 -10.45 8.57
C PHE A 116 5.94 -10.91 8.08
N SER A 117 5.18 -11.60 8.95
CA SER A 117 3.85 -12.12 8.61
C SER A 117 3.87 -13.05 7.39
N ILE A 118 4.98 -13.79 7.22
CA ILE A 118 5.08 -14.87 6.24
C ILE A 118 4.72 -16.15 6.99
N VAL A 119 3.52 -16.67 6.70
CA VAL A 119 2.97 -17.85 7.37
C VAL A 119 3.11 -19.07 6.47
N ARG A 120 3.59 -20.17 7.05
CA ARG A 120 3.65 -21.47 6.37
C ARG A 120 2.27 -22.12 6.38
N VAL A 121 1.81 -22.58 5.22
CA VAL A 121 0.58 -23.35 5.04
C VAL A 121 0.95 -24.82 4.90
N ASP A 122 0.58 -25.60 5.92
CA ASP A 122 0.89 -27.05 6.02
C ASP A 122 -0.37 -27.80 6.47
N PRO A 123 -1.32 -28.04 5.54
CA PRO A 123 -2.68 -28.51 5.85
C PRO A 123 -2.79 -30.02 5.98
N ALA A 124 -1.74 -30.72 6.46
CA ALA A 124 -1.80 -32.16 6.62
C ALA A 124 -2.94 -32.60 7.57
N GLY A 125 -3.86 -33.43 7.09
CA GLY A 125 -5.05 -33.85 7.81
C GLY A 125 -6.23 -32.89 7.79
N GLU A 126 -6.11 -31.72 7.15
CA GLU A 126 -7.20 -30.76 6.99
C GLU A 126 -8.01 -31.01 5.70
N ALA A 127 -9.18 -30.41 5.58
CA ALA A 127 -9.97 -30.44 4.35
C ALA A 127 -9.23 -29.71 3.21
N PHE A 128 -9.35 -30.21 1.99
CA PHE A 128 -8.77 -29.58 0.81
C PHE A 128 -9.47 -28.26 0.50
N ASP A 129 -8.69 -27.19 0.39
CA ASP A 129 -9.16 -25.84 0.01
C ASP A 129 -8.55 -25.43 -1.33
N PRO A 130 -9.31 -25.35 -2.40
CA PRO A 130 -8.80 -24.95 -3.73
C PRO A 130 -8.18 -23.54 -3.78
N GLN A 131 -8.49 -22.66 -2.82
CA GLN A 131 -7.94 -21.30 -2.79
C GLN A 131 -6.50 -21.26 -2.23
N ARG A 132 -6.13 -22.26 -1.41
CA ARG A 132 -4.85 -22.30 -0.69
C ARG A 132 -4.01 -23.51 -1.05
N HIS A 133 -4.62 -24.56 -1.63
CA HIS A 133 -3.98 -25.85 -1.91
C HIS A 133 -4.05 -26.18 -3.40
N GLU A 134 -3.02 -26.85 -3.89
CA GLU A 134 -2.92 -27.42 -5.23
C GLU A 134 -2.85 -28.94 -5.12
N ALA A 135 -3.89 -29.64 -5.55
CA ALA A 135 -3.91 -31.10 -5.56
C ALA A 135 -3.00 -31.64 -6.67
N MET A 136 -1.95 -32.37 -6.31
CA MET A 136 -1.03 -33.01 -7.26
C MET A 136 -1.52 -34.38 -7.69
N ALA A 137 -2.16 -35.11 -6.78
CA ALA A 137 -2.70 -36.44 -7.01
C ALA A 137 -3.83 -36.73 -6.02
N MET A 138 -4.68 -37.67 -6.38
CA MET A 138 -5.63 -38.30 -5.47
C MET A 138 -5.15 -39.73 -5.15
N GLN A 139 -5.27 -40.12 -3.91
CA GLN A 139 -4.89 -41.46 -3.42
C GLN A 139 -6.03 -42.05 -2.63
N ASP A 140 -6.33 -43.33 -2.88
CA ASP A 140 -7.32 -44.06 -2.13
C ASP A 140 -6.87 -44.25 -0.68
N SER A 141 -7.77 -43.93 0.25
CA SER A 141 -7.52 -44.09 1.69
C SER A 141 -8.77 -44.64 2.39
N ALA A 142 -8.58 -45.70 3.11
CA ALA A 142 -9.64 -46.29 3.95
C ALA A 142 -9.75 -45.62 5.34
N THR A 143 -8.77 -44.79 5.70
CA THR A 143 -8.66 -44.21 7.05
C THR A 143 -8.86 -42.69 7.08
N ALA A 144 -8.63 -42.00 5.98
CA ALA A 144 -8.80 -40.56 5.91
C ALA A 144 -10.16 -40.18 5.34
N GLU A 145 -10.69 -39.03 5.76
CA GLU A 145 -11.93 -38.51 5.19
C GLU A 145 -11.74 -38.16 3.69
N PRO A 146 -12.72 -38.45 2.84
CA PRO A 146 -12.68 -38.03 1.47
C PRO A 146 -12.46 -36.52 1.36
N ASP A 147 -11.73 -36.08 0.35
CA ASP A 147 -11.35 -34.67 0.11
C ASP A 147 -10.51 -34.03 1.23
N SER A 148 -9.89 -34.85 2.11
CA SER A 148 -8.90 -34.37 3.06
C SER A 148 -7.48 -34.46 2.47
N VAL A 149 -6.56 -33.66 3.03
CA VAL A 149 -5.14 -33.66 2.64
C VAL A 149 -4.43 -34.82 3.33
N LEU A 150 -4.03 -35.85 2.57
CA LEU A 150 -3.25 -36.98 3.10
C LEU A 150 -1.81 -36.61 3.39
N GLN A 151 -1.20 -35.88 2.48
CA GLN A 151 0.21 -35.52 2.57
C GLN A 151 0.46 -34.16 1.91
N VAL A 152 1.32 -33.37 2.55
CA VAL A 152 1.86 -32.15 1.99
C VAL A 152 3.19 -32.46 1.32
N VAL A 153 3.22 -32.40 0.00
CA VAL A 153 4.43 -32.59 -0.81
C VAL A 153 5.33 -31.37 -0.73
N GLN A 154 4.72 -30.19 -0.74
CA GLN A 154 5.41 -28.92 -0.64
C GLN A 154 4.53 -27.92 0.13
N PRO A 155 5.01 -27.36 1.25
CA PRO A 155 4.22 -26.38 2.00
C PRO A 155 3.98 -25.12 1.19
N GLY A 156 2.81 -24.51 1.40
CA GLY A 156 2.46 -23.20 0.90
C GLY A 156 3.01 -22.08 1.77
N TYR A 157 2.89 -20.84 1.28
CA TYR A 157 3.25 -19.64 2.05
C TYR A 157 2.30 -18.51 1.75
N GLU A 158 1.99 -17.74 2.78
CA GLU A 158 1.21 -16.49 2.71
C GLU A 158 2.03 -15.33 3.26
N LEU A 159 1.87 -14.15 2.69
CA LEU A 159 2.44 -12.89 3.17
C LEU A 159 1.31 -11.91 3.45
N ASN A 160 1.16 -11.49 4.71
CA ASN A 160 0.09 -10.58 5.13
C ASN A 160 -1.32 -11.02 4.65
N GLY A 161 -1.62 -12.32 4.70
CA GLY A 161 -2.88 -12.90 4.22
C GLY A 161 -2.99 -13.06 2.71
N ARG A 162 -1.98 -12.67 1.93
CA ARG A 162 -1.93 -12.91 0.49
C ARG A 162 -1.15 -14.17 0.19
N LEU A 163 -1.77 -15.10 -0.52
CA LEU A 163 -1.12 -16.33 -0.96
C LEU A 163 0.05 -16.00 -1.90
N LEU A 164 1.26 -16.46 -1.54
CA LEU A 164 2.46 -16.40 -2.38
C LEU A 164 2.58 -17.64 -3.25
N ARG A 165 2.27 -18.80 -2.65
CA ARG A 165 2.35 -20.12 -3.27
C ARG A 165 1.39 -21.06 -2.56
N PRO A 166 0.52 -21.81 -3.27
CA PRO A 166 -0.33 -22.82 -2.66
C PRO A 166 0.50 -23.97 -2.06
N ALA A 167 -0.06 -24.68 -1.07
CA ALA A 167 0.49 -25.93 -0.62
C ALA A 167 0.19 -27.02 -1.66
N ARG A 168 1.21 -27.75 -2.12
CA ARG A 168 1.04 -28.89 -3.02
C ARG A 168 0.78 -30.14 -2.22
N VAL A 169 -0.36 -30.76 -2.45
CA VAL A 169 -0.89 -31.81 -1.58
C VAL A 169 -1.34 -33.03 -2.36
N ILE A 170 -1.37 -34.17 -1.67
CA ILE A 170 -2.07 -35.39 -2.09
C ILE A 170 -3.38 -35.45 -1.33
N VAL A 171 -4.50 -35.62 -2.01
CA VAL A 171 -5.86 -35.61 -1.45
C VAL A 171 -6.40 -37.02 -1.35
N ALA A 172 -7.15 -37.30 -0.27
CA ALA A 172 -7.82 -38.57 -0.07
C ALA A 172 -8.99 -38.74 -1.03
N ARG A 173 -9.12 -39.93 -1.62
CA ARG A 173 -10.32 -40.38 -2.31
C ARG A 173 -10.87 -41.61 -1.61
N SER A 174 -12.21 -41.75 -1.59
CA SER A 174 -12.82 -43.01 -1.12
C SER A 174 -12.37 -44.18 -2.00
N PRO A 175 -11.96 -45.30 -1.45
CA PRO A 175 -11.73 -46.51 -2.23
C PRO A 175 -13.04 -46.96 -2.89
N GLU A 176 -13.00 -47.31 -4.17
CA GLU A 176 -14.14 -47.90 -4.89
C GLU A 176 -14.52 -49.29 -4.35
#